data_0200e4580fbdb49f3ebb439d6f69ba86
#
_entry.id   0200e4580fbdb49f3ebb439d6f69ba86
#
_cell.length_a   1.000
_cell.length_b   1.000
_cell.length_c   1.000
_cell.angle_alpha   90.00
_cell.angle_beta   90.00
_cell.angle_gamma   90.00
#
_symmetry.space_group_name_H-M   'P 1'
#
loop_
_entity.id
_entity.type
_entity.pdbx_description
1 polymer ?
#
loop_
_entity_poly.entity_id
_entity_poly.type
_entity_poly.pdbx_seq_one_letter_code
_entity_poly.pdbx_strand_id
1 'polypeptide(L)'
;MTLRFGKIRRRVILAVTAALLTGGGAATTIWDRGGADASPVPTQPAEVVAEVNALLSRTPVLANIAPAGGYERECGIDKKTKKKQACSFGRAWNDPDDHSGCDTRNRVLAKQLSSVTFKQGTRNCKVTSGWVIDPYSGKRVELAQIGMDHIVPLRRAYDSGANNWDLLTRQRFANDPNNLLAVSRSLNSSKSDSGPAQWTPPDPTLRCGYSLRYLRVIDAYRLPISVADQRAIQRVCGISGQQALGQQPQAQNGGAR
;
A
#
# COMPACT_ATOMS: atom_id res chain seq x y z
N MET A 1 -7.57 37.80 -46.56
CA MET A 1 -9.03 37.92 -46.33
C MET A 1 -9.36 37.13 -45.08
N THR A 2 -9.39 37.83 -43.96
CA THR A 2 -9.45 37.30 -42.61
C THR A 2 -10.86 37.47 -42.06
N LEU A 3 -11.51 36.40 -41.68
CA LEU A 3 -12.81 36.45 -40.98
C LEU A 3 -12.61 36.01 -39.50
N ARG A 4 -12.83 36.98 -38.62
CA ARG A 4 -12.91 36.79 -37.17
C ARG A 4 -14.34 36.39 -36.81
N PHE A 5 -14.53 35.31 -36.07
CA PHE A 5 -15.80 34.99 -35.40
C PHE A 5 -15.74 35.38 -33.93
N GLY A 6 -16.65 36.26 -33.53
CA GLY A 6 -16.80 36.80 -32.20
C GLY A 6 -17.57 35.83 -31.27
N LYS A 7 -17.17 35.79 -29.99
CA LYS A 7 -17.85 35.08 -28.90
C LYS A 7 -19.07 35.86 -28.43
N ILE A 8 -20.26 35.28 -28.54
CA ILE A 8 -21.50 35.79 -27.96
C ILE A 8 -21.61 35.22 -26.50
N ARG A 9 -21.54 36.12 -25.51
CA ARG A 9 -21.86 35.80 -24.11
C ARG A 9 -23.36 36.01 -23.88
N ARG A 10 -24.09 34.94 -23.59
CA ARG A 10 -25.48 35.04 -23.09
C ARG A 10 -25.44 35.27 -21.59
N ARG A 11 -25.94 36.43 -21.15
CA ARG A 11 -26.26 36.73 -19.76
C ARG A 11 -27.65 36.19 -19.45
N VAL A 12 -27.79 35.36 -18.47
CA VAL A 12 -29.08 34.94 -17.90
C VAL A 12 -29.36 35.87 -16.71
N ILE A 13 -30.45 36.60 -16.80
CA ILE A 13 -30.96 37.44 -15.71
C ILE A 13 -31.96 36.60 -14.94
N LEU A 14 -31.72 36.34 -13.67
CA LEU A 14 -32.68 35.75 -12.77
C LEU A 14 -33.39 36.89 -12.01
N ALA A 15 -34.69 36.96 -12.18
CA ALA A 15 -35.57 37.84 -11.42
C ALA A 15 -35.84 37.20 -10.03
N VAL A 16 -35.60 37.97 -8.98
CA VAL A 16 -35.93 37.59 -7.60
C VAL A 16 -37.27 38.25 -7.26
N THR A 17 -38.29 37.43 -7.05
CA THR A 17 -39.57 37.87 -6.43
C THR A 17 -39.50 37.62 -4.93
N ALA A 18 -39.57 38.70 -4.16
CA ALA A 18 -39.70 38.68 -2.70
C ALA A 18 -41.15 38.45 -2.32
N ALA A 19 -41.45 37.44 -1.53
CA ALA A 19 -42.71 37.30 -0.80
C ALA A 19 -42.43 37.41 0.69
N LEU A 20 -42.99 38.46 1.28
CA LEU A 20 -43.07 38.70 2.74
C LEU A 20 -44.20 37.85 3.32
N LEU A 21 -43.92 36.95 4.27
CA LEU A 21 -44.90 36.42 5.19
C LEU A 21 -44.33 36.47 6.61
N THR A 22 -45.01 37.21 7.43
CA THR A 22 -44.84 37.40 8.89
C THR A 22 -45.36 36.17 9.63
N GLY A 23 -44.66 35.68 10.64
CA GLY A 23 -45.14 34.64 11.55
C GLY A 23 -44.02 34.15 12.46
N GLY A 24 -44.07 34.56 13.73
CA GLY A 24 -43.03 34.22 14.70
C GLY A 24 -43.02 32.78 15.16
N GLY A 25 -41.86 32.34 15.55
CA GLY A 25 -41.60 31.04 16.18
C GLY A 25 -40.08 30.80 16.21
N ALA A 26 -39.46 31.19 17.35
CA ALA A 26 -38.03 30.88 17.55
C ALA A 26 -37.90 29.38 17.81
N ALA A 27 -37.64 28.61 16.76
CA ALA A 27 -37.15 27.24 16.87
C ALA A 27 -35.61 27.32 16.75
N THR A 28 -34.93 27.18 17.87
CA THR A 28 -33.49 26.94 17.92
C THR A 28 -33.22 25.57 17.32
N THR A 29 -32.96 25.51 16.01
CA THR A 29 -32.42 24.31 15.40
C THR A 29 -31.00 24.14 15.90
N ILE A 30 -30.84 23.25 16.87
CA ILE A 30 -29.53 22.65 17.18
C ILE A 30 -29.11 21.94 15.90
N TRP A 31 -28.10 22.48 15.22
CA TRP A 31 -27.38 21.78 14.17
C TRP A 31 -26.66 20.61 14.85
N ASP A 32 -27.30 19.46 14.90
CA ASP A 32 -26.64 18.20 15.17
C ASP A 32 -25.59 18.04 14.05
N ARG A 33 -24.33 18.25 14.43
CA ARG A 33 -23.21 17.89 13.56
C ARG A 33 -23.25 16.38 13.47
N GLY A 34 -23.99 15.88 12.49
CA GLY A 34 -24.00 14.48 12.13
C GLY A 34 -22.56 13.99 12.06
N GLY A 35 -22.18 13.17 13.02
CA GLY A 35 -20.94 12.41 12.96
C GLY A 35 -20.92 11.71 11.62
N ALA A 36 -19.83 11.84 10.86
CA ALA A 36 -19.66 11.11 9.64
C ALA A 36 -19.92 9.63 9.97
N ASP A 37 -21.00 9.08 9.44
CA ASP A 37 -21.33 7.65 9.55
C ASP A 37 -20.14 6.88 8.97
N ALA A 38 -19.24 6.46 9.85
CA ALA A 38 -18.17 5.57 9.49
C ALA A 38 -18.83 4.26 9.06
N SER A 39 -18.82 3.98 7.75
CA SER A 39 -19.30 2.70 7.25
C SER A 39 -18.71 1.57 8.09
N PRO A 40 -19.51 0.59 8.53
CA PRO A 40 -19.01 -0.48 9.39
C PRO A 40 -17.84 -1.20 8.72
N VAL A 41 -16.80 -1.46 9.49
CA VAL A 41 -15.65 -2.24 8.99
C VAL A 41 -16.16 -3.63 8.62
N PRO A 42 -15.89 -4.13 7.41
CA PRO A 42 -16.30 -5.48 7.02
C PRO A 42 -15.76 -6.52 8.00
N THR A 43 -16.61 -7.47 8.40
CA THR A 43 -16.21 -8.57 9.27
C THR A 43 -15.08 -9.37 8.61
N GLN A 44 -13.97 -9.52 9.31
CA GLN A 44 -12.81 -10.26 8.85
C GLN A 44 -12.78 -11.66 9.47
N PRO A 45 -12.22 -12.68 8.79
CA PRO A 45 -11.98 -13.99 9.39
C PRO A 45 -11.19 -13.87 10.69
N ALA A 46 -11.61 -14.60 11.74
CA ALA A 46 -11.00 -14.49 13.07
C ALA A 46 -9.51 -14.84 13.06
N GLU A 47 -9.09 -15.81 12.24
CA GLU A 47 -7.70 -16.18 12.06
C GLU A 47 -6.84 -15.07 11.45
N VAL A 48 -7.39 -14.28 10.51
CA VAL A 48 -6.71 -13.12 9.91
C VAL A 48 -6.47 -12.06 10.99
N VAL A 49 -7.49 -11.76 11.79
CA VAL A 49 -7.39 -10.78 12.88
C VAL A 49 -6.41 -11.24 13.95
N ALA A 50 -6.44 -12.52 14.32
CA ALA A 50 -5.52 -13.10 15.31
C ALA A 50 -4.06 -13.00 14.83
N GLU A 51 -3.79 -13.32 13.55
CA GLU A 51 -2.44 -13.21 13.01
C GLU A 51 -1.97 -11.75 12.91
N VAL A 52 -2.83 -10.81 12.50
CA VAL A 52 -2.51 -9.38 12.52
C VAL A 52 -2.15 -8.92 13.93
N ASN A 53 -2.92 -9.31 14.95
CA ASN A 53 -2.62 -8.98 16.34
C ASN A 53 -1.27 -9.56 16.79
N ALA A 54 -0.99 -10.82 16.47
CA ALA A 54 0.28 -11.48 16.81
C ALA A 54 1.47 -10.80 16.11
N LEU A 55 1.30 -10.34 14.86
CA LEU A 55 2.33 -9.59 14.16
C LEU A 55 2.53 -8.20 14.76
N LEU A 56 1.46 -7.47 15.03
CA LEU A 56 1.53 -6.13 15.63
C LEU A 56 2.18 -6.15 17.02
N SER A 57 1.96 -7.20 17.83
CA SER A 57 2.52 -7.30 19.18
C SER A 57 4.05 -7.42 19.23
N ARG A 58 4.68 -7.87 18.14
CA ARG A 58 6.14 -8.03 18.04
C ARG A 58 6.81 -7.08 17.05
N THR A 59 6.02 -6.33 16.26
CA THR A 59 6.55 -5.33 15.33
C THR A 59 7.01 -4.08 16.09
N PRO A 60 8.27 -3.62 15.92
CA PRO A 60 8.72 -2.36 16.49
C PRO A 60 7.91 -1.19 15.93
N VAL A 61 7.51 -0.25 16.80
CA VAL A 61 6.69 0.91 16.43
C VAL A 61 7.45 2.19 16.75
N LEU A 62 7.62 3.04 15.73
CA LEU A 62 8.24 4.35 15.84
C LEU A 62 7.17 5.44 15.79
N ALA A 63 7.43 6.59 16.38
CA ALA A 63 6.51 7.74 16.28
C ALA A 63 6.21 8.09 14.84
N ASN A 64 7.24 8.13 13.99
CA ASN A 64 7.17 8.33 12.54
C ASN A 64 8.31 7.60 11.83
N ILE A 65 8.20 7.41 10.52
CA ILE A 65 9.27 6.95 9.65
C ILE A 65 9.80 8.19 8.91
N ALA A 66 10.99 8.64 9.29
CA ALA A 66 11.63 9.80 8.67
C ALA A 66 12.35 9.40 7.37
N PRO A 67 12.35 10.26 6.34
CA PRO A 67 13.09 10.01 5.12
C PRO A 67 14.60 9.88 5.37
N ALA A 68 15.19 8.77 4.92
CA ALA A 68 16.65 8.57 4.95
C ALA A 68 17.28 9.14 3.68
N GLY A 69 18.45 9.77 3.83
CA GLY A 69 19.23 10.28 2.69
C GLY A 69 19.86 9.17 1.85
N GLY A 70 20.23 9.50 0.61
CA GLY A 70 20.99 8.60 -0.26
C GLY A 70 20.19 7.50 -0.96
N TYR A 71 18.85 7.60 -0.97
CA TYR A 71 18.02 6.66 -1.72
C TYR A 71 18.09 6.92 -3.22
N GLU A 72 18.52 5.91 -3.96
CA GLU A 72 18.53 5.90 -5.42
C GLU A 72 17.80 4.65 -5.92
N ARG A 73 16.67 4.87 -6.61
CA ARG A 73 15.84 3.76 -7.11
C ARG A 73 16.45 3.06 -8.31
N GLU A 74 17.02 3.83 -9.23
CA GLU A 74 17.47 3.36 -10.53
C GLU A 74 18.98 3.30 -10.65
N CYS A 75 19.48 2.18 -11.16
CA CYS A 75 20.88 2.01 -11.53
C CYS A 75 21.10 2.61 -12.92
N GLY A 76 21.42 3.85 -12.99
CA GLY A 76 21.66 4.56 -14.24
C GLY A 76 23.04 5.21 -14.31
N ILE A 77 23.23 5.96 -15.36
CA ILE A 77 24.32 6.92 -15.47
C ILE A 77 23.73 8.29 -15.18
N ASP A 78 24.26 8.97 -14.18
CA ASP A 78 23.88 10.34 -13.90
C ASP A 78 24.12 11.22 -15.14
N LYS A 79 23.09 11.90 -15.62
CA LYS A 79 23.14 12.67 -16.86
C LYS A 79 24.08 13.86 -16.82
N LYS A 80 24.32 14.43 -15.62
CA LYS A 80 25.19 15.59 -15.41
C LYS A 80 26.64 15.15 -15.19
N THR A 81 26.86 14.22 -14.26
CA THR A 81 28.21 13.80 -13.84
C THR A 81 28.77 12.67 -14.70
N LYS A 82 27.94 12.02 -15.53
CA LYS A 82 28.28 10.83 -16.34
C LYS A 82 28.82 9.66 -15.51
N LYS A 83 28.66 9.70 -14.19
CA LYS A 83 29.06 8.62 -13.29
C LYS A 83 27.95 7.60 -13.15
N LYS A 84 28.34 6.33 -12.98
CA LYS A 84 27.39 5.25 -12.67
C LYS A 84 26.80 5.48 -11.28
N GLN A 85 25.49 5.51 -11.19
CA GLN A 85 24.77 5.60 -9.92
C GLN A 85 24.69 4.22 -9.26
N ALA A 86 24.84 4.20 -7.95
CA ALA A 86 24.61 2.99 -7.17
C ALA A 86 23.14 2.92 -6.82
N CYS A 87 22.44 1.88 -7.28
CA CYS A 87 21.06 1.67 -6.85
C CYS A 87 21.01 1.16 -5.41
N SER A 88 20.07 1.71 -4.63
CA SER A 88 19.89 1.34 -3.22
C SER A 88 19.53 -0.14 -3.03
N PHE A 89 18.79 -0.75 -3.97
CA PHE A 89 18.33 -2.14 -3.90
C PHE A 89 18.90 -3.04 -5.00
N GLY A 90 20.05 -2.69 -5.54
CA GLY A 90 20.67 -3.46 -6.62
C GLY A 90 19.91 -3.34 -7.95
N ARG A 91 20.33 -4.14 -8.93
CA ARG A 91 19.72 -4.17 -10.26
C ARG A 91 18.28 -4.73 -10.17
N ALA A 92 17.34 -4.05 -10.80
CA ALA A 92 15.94 -4.47 -10.82
C ALA A 92 15.76 -5.89 -11.36
N TRP A 93 14.92 -6.67 -10.69
CA TRP A 93 14.53 -8.05 -11.02
C TRP A 93 15.67 -9.07 -11.08
N ASN A 94 16.82 -8.70 -10.55
CA ASN A 94 17.99 -9.56 -10.47
C ASN A 94 18.12 -10.12 -9.06
N ASP A 95 17.52 -11.29 -8.83
CA ASP A 95 17.62 -12.03 -7.57
C ASP A 95 19.05 -12.57 -7.42
N PRO A 96 19.77 -12.23 -6.36
CA PRO A 96 21.15 -12.68 -6.19
C PRO A 96 21.26 -14.20 -5.92
N ASP A 97 20.20 -14.83 -5.46
CA ASP A 97 20.18 -16.25 -5.11
C ASP A 97 19.58 -17.13 -6.22
N ASP A 98 19.04 -16.51 -7.29
CA ASP A 98 18.47 -17.25 -8.41
C ASP A 98 19.42 -17.33 -9.61
N HIS A 99 19.74 -18.55 -10.02
CA HIS A 99 20.60 -18.84 -11.15
C HIS A 99 19.86 -19.49 -12.34
N SER A 100 18.53 -19.43 -12.35
CA SER A 100 17.69 -20.01 -13.42
C SER A 100 17.84 -19.29 -14.76
N GLY A 101 18.33 -18.05 -14.75
CA GLY A 101 18.39 -17.15 -15.91
C GLY A 101 17.04 -16.51 -16.24
N CYS A 102 16.04 -16.67 -15.36
CA CYS A 102 14.73 -16.02 -15.46
C CYS A 102 14.62 -14.90 -14.42
N ASP A 103 14.31 -13.69 -14.87
CA ASP A 103 14.17 -12.56 -13.94
C ASP A 103 13.02 -12.74 -12.95
N THR A 104 13.15 -12.15 -11.76
CA THR A 104 12.16 -12.26 -10.67
C THR A 104 10.78 -11.85 -11.10
N ARG A 105 10.64 -10.78 -11.89
CA ARG A 105 9.33 -10.30 -12.36
C ARG A 105 8.60 -11.39 -13.15
N ASN A 106 9.26 -12.05 -14.10
CA ASN A 106 8.66 -13.10 -14.90
C ASN A 106 8.35 -14.35 -14.07
N ARG A 107 9.20 -14.72 -13.11
CA ARG A 107 8.95 -15.84 -12.19
C ARG A 107 7.71 -15.58 -11.32
N VAL A 108 7.56 -14.38 -10.77
CA VAL A 108 6.38 -14.01 -9.96
C VAL A 108 5.12 -13.95 -10.82
N LEU A 109 5.18 -13.38 -12.03
CA LEU A 109 4.05 -13.37 -12.96
C LEU A 109 3.62 -14.80 -13.31
N ALA A 110 4.56 -15.68 -13.65
CA ALA A 110 4.27 -17.09 -13.97
C ALA A 110 3.56 -17.82 -12.81
N LYS A 111 3.89 -17.47 -11.56
CA LYS A 111 3.29 -18.08 -10.36
C LYS A 111 1.93 -17.50 -10.00
N GLN A 112 1.72 -16.21 -10.23
CA GLN A 112 0.53 -15.49 -9.72
C GLN A 112 -0.59 -15.37 -10.76
N LEU A 113 -0.28 -15.46 -12.07
CA LEU A 113 -1.29 -15.32 -13.11
C LEU A 113 -1.94 -16.66 -13.45
N SER A 114 -3.20 -16.58 -13.89
CA SER A 114 -3.93 -17.67 -14.52
C SER A 114 -3.76 -17.62 -16.04
N SER A 115 -3.90 -18.77 -16.72
CA SER A 115 -3.82 -18.90 -18.19
C SER A 115 -2.55 -18.29 -18.79
N VAL A 116 -1.42 -18.59 -18.16
CA VAL A 116 -0.12 -18.03 -18.56
C VAL A 116 0.35 -18.63 -19.90
N THR A 117 0.82 -17.77 -20.79
CA THR A 117 1.61 -18.19 -21.97
C THR A 117 3.01 -17.58 -21.91
N PHE A 118 3.94 -18.24 -22.57
CA PHE A 118 5.34 -17.84 -22.57
C PHE A 118 5.84 -17.57 -23.99
N LYS A 119 6.81 -16.67 -24.09
CA LYS A 119 7.52 -16.45 -25.36
C LYS A 119 8.30 -17.70 -25.73
N GLN A 120 8.14 -18.19 -26.96
CA GLN A 120 8.89 -19.33 -27.50
C GLN A 120 10.40 -19.08 -27.40
N GLY A 121 11.16 -20.11 -27.11
CA GLY A 121 12.63 -20.06 -27.00
C GLY A 121 13.15 -19.46 -25.70
N THR A 122 12.28 -19.11 -24.72
CA THR A 122 12.70 -18.55 -23.42
C THR A 122 12.67 -19.57 -22.27
N ARG A 123 12.58 -20.86 -22.56
CA ARG A 123 12.49 -21.94 -21.54
C ARG A 123 11.38 -21.64 -20.49
N ASN A 124 10.20 -21.20 -20.95
CA ASN A 124 9.07 -20.83 -20.14
C ASN A 124 9.38 -19.73 -19.08
N CYS A 125 10.27 -18.82 -19.42
CA CYS A 125 10.56 -17.67 -18.55
C CYS A 125 9.69 -16.46 -18.90
N LYS A 126 9.79 -15.95 -20.14
CA LYS A 126 9.15 -14.69 -20.47
C LYS A 126 7.65 -14.84 -20.66
N VAL A 127 6.86 -14.36 -19.69
CA VAL A 127 5.40 -14.35 -19.74
C VAL A 127 4.91 -13.35 -20.80
N THR A 128 4.00 -13.80 -21.66
CA THR A 128 3.43 -13.01 -22.77
C THR A 128 1.94 -12.78 -22.66
N SER A 129 1.20 -13.60 -21.90
CA SER A 129 -0.20 -13.37 -21.56
C SER A 129 -0.53 -14.00 -20.21
N GLY A 130 -1.70 -13.70 -19.70
CA GLY A 130 -2.24 -14.17 -18.45
C GLY A 130 -3.03 -13.08 -17.75
N TRP A 131 -3.77 -13.46 -16.72
CA TRP A 131 -4.61 -12.56 -15.94
C TRP A 131 -4.55 -12.91 -14.46
N VAL A 132 -4.94 -11.97 -13.62
CA VAL A 132 -5.05 -12.15 -12.17
C VAL A 132 -6.34 -11.51 -11.66
N ILE A 133 -6.90 -12.06 -10.57
CA ILE A 133 -7.82 -11.28 -9.74
C ILE A 133 -6.96 -10.36 -8.89
N ASP A 134 -7.01 -9.08 -9.19
CA ASP A 134 -6.20 -8.05 -8.53
C ASP A 134 -6.47 -8.03 -7.02
N PRO A 135 -5.46 -8.30 -6.18
CA PRO A 135 -5.63 -8.35 -4.73
C PRO A 135 -5.98 -7.00 -4.08
N TYR A 136 -5.99 -5.90 -4.86
CA TYR A 136 -6.33 -4.57 -4.38
C TYR A 136 -7.74 -4.12 -4.77
N SER A 137 -8.34 -4.69 -5.80
CA SER A 137 -9.68 -4.33 -6.27
C SER A 137 -10.66 -5.49 -6.39
N GLY A 138 -10.20 -6.73 -6.27
CA GLY A 138 -11.02 -7.92 -6.53
C GLY A 138 -11.41 -8.11 -8.00
N LYS A 139 -10.91 -7.29 -8.92
CA LYS A 139 -11.27 -7.31 -10.35
C LYS A 139 -10.24 -8.10 -11.16
N ARG A 140 -10.71 -8.71 -12.26
CA ARG A 140 -9.80 -9.35 -13.22
C ARG A 140 -8.98 -8.29 -13.97
N VAL A 141 -7.67 -8.51 -14.04
CA VAL A 141 -6.70 -7.63 -14.71
C VAL A 141 -5.81 -8.48 -15.63
N GLU A 142 -5.72 -8.09 -16.88
CA GLU A 142 -4.88 -8.73 -17.90
C GLU A 142 -3.42 -8.27 -17.80
N LEU A 143 -2.47 -9.10 -18.24
CA LEU A 143 -1.02 -8.84 -18.16
C LEU A 143 -0.63 -7.43 -18.65
N ALA A 144 -1.25 -6.95 -19.73
CA ALA A 144 -0.96 -5.61 -20.28
C ALA A 144 -1.24 -4.46 -19.31
N GLN A 145 -2.12 -4.68 -18.34
CA GLN A 145 -2.52 -3.71 -17.32
C GLN A 145 -1.89 -3.98 -15.94
N ILE A 146 -1.08 -5.05 -15.82
CA ILE A 146 -0.44 -5.43 -14.57
C ILE A 146 0.83 -4.61 -14.33
N GLY A 147 0.94 -4.06 -13.10
CA GLY A 147 2.17 -3.62 -12.46
C GLY A 147 2.67 -4.68 -11.48
N MET A 148 3.97 -4.72 -11.26
CA MET A 148 4.54 -5.49 -10.16
C MET A 148 4.74 -4.53 -8.98
N ASP A 149 4.03 -4.80 -7.89
CA ASP A 149 4.12 -4.00 -6.68
C ASP A 149 5.02 -4.66 -5.64
N HIS A 150 5.77 -3.84 -4.90
CA HIS A 150 6.36 -4.23 -3.63
C HIS A 150 5.36 -3.89 -2.53
N ILE A 151 4.82 -4.91 -1.83
CA ILE A 151 3.82 -4.73 -0.75
C ILE A 151 4.32 -3.72 0.27
N VAL A 152 5.56 -3.91 0.75
CA VAL A 152 6.33 -2.88 1.45
C VAL A 152 7.22 -2.19 0.42
N PRO A 153 6.92 -0.92 0.05
CA PRO A 153 7.66 -0.22 -1.00
C PRO A 153 9.15 -0.11 -0.68
N LEU A 154 9.99 -0.15 -1.72
CA LEU A 154 11.45 -0.08 -1.54
C LEU A 154 11.87 1.20 -0.81
N ARG A 155 11.29 2.35 -1.18
CA ARG A 155 11.56 3.63 -0.50
C ARG A 155 11.13 3.56 0.97
N ARG A 156 9.93 3.02 1.25
CA ARG A 156 9.44 2.86 2.61
C ARG A 156 10.33 1.96 3.45
N ALA A 157 10.78 0.82 2.91
CA ALA A 157 11.73 -0.06 3.59
C ALA A 157 13.06 0.63 3.87
N TYR A 158 13.58 1.39 2.88
CA TYR A 158 14.82 2.16 3.03
C TYR A 158 14.73 3.14 4.20
N ASP A 159 13.65 3.92 4.26
CA ASP A 159 13.38 4.87 5.33
C ASP A 159 13.13 4.19 6.68
N SER A 160 12.63 2.95 6.67
CA SER A 160 12.38 2.13 7.87
C SER A 160 13.61 1.38 8.39
N GLY A 161 14.80 1.64 7.85
CA GLY A 161 16.05 1.05 8.35
C GLY A 161 16.80 0.16 7.36
N ALA A 162 16.21 -0.19 6.20
CA ALA A 162 16.92 -0.96 5.17
C ALA A 162 18.13 -0.21 4.58
N ASN A 163 18.23 1.10 4.76
CA ASN A 163 19.42 1.89 4.45
C ASN A 163 20.67 1.40 5.18
N ASN A 164 20.51 0.77 6.36
CA ASN A 164 21.59 0.20 7.15
C ASN A 164 21.95 -1.24 6.76
N TRP A 165 21.19 -1.89 5.88
CA TRP A 165 21.50 -3.23 5.40
C TRP A 165 22.63 -3.20 4.37
N ASP A 166 23.32 -4.31 4.22
CA ASP A 166 24.20 -4.50 3.07
C ASP A 166 23.43 -4.55 1.75
N LEU A 167 24.13 -4.38 0.64
CA LEU A 167 23.50 -4.36 -0.68
C LEU A 167 22.83 -5.70 -1.02
N LEU A 168 23.41 -6.81 -0.61
CA LEU A 168 22.90 -8.15 -0.88
C LEU A 168 21.56 -8.38 -0.19
N THR A 169 21.43 -8.00 1.07
CA THR A 169 20.18 -8.06 1.84
C THR A 169 19.11 -7.16 1.21
N ARG A 170 19.46 -5.94 0.81
CA ARG A 170 18.53 -5.04 0.09
C ARG A 170 18.08 -5.65 -1.24
N GLN A 171 18.99 -6.28 -1.98
CA GLN A 171 18.68 -6.92 -3.27
C GLN A 171 17.74 -8.14 -3.07
N ARG A 172 17.97 -8.94 -2.04
CA ARG A 172 17.06 -10.04 -1.64
C ARG A 172 15.67 -9.51 -1.33
N PHE A 173 15.55 -8.47 -0.52
CA PHE A 173 14.26 -7.82 -0.20
C PHE A 173 13.52 -7.37 -1.45
N ALA A 174 14.21 -6.73 -2.39
CA ALA A 174 13.60 -6.25 -3.64
C ALA A 174 13.15 -7.37 -4.57
N ASN A 175 13.67 -8.58 -4.39
CA ASN A 175 13.35 -9.76 -5.20
C ASN A 175 12.56 -10.84 -4.45
N ASP A 176 12.18 -10.59 -3.19
CA ASP A 176 11.41 -11.52 -2.39
C ASP A 176 10.00 -11.71 -2.97
N PRO A 177 9.64 -12.94 -3.41
CA PRO A 177 8.29 -13.22 -3.92
C PRO A 177 7.17 -12.91 -2.92
N ASN A 178 7.45 -12.96 -1.60
CA ASN A 178 6.47 -12.63 -0.56
C ASN A 178 6.21 -11.13 -0.47
N ASN A 179 7.13 -10.29 -0.95
CA ASN A 179 6.98 -8.85 -1.06
C ASN A 179 6.47 -8.40 -2.44
N LEU A 180 6.24 -9.32 -3.38
CA LEU A 180 5.90 -9.00 -4.77
C LEU A 180 4.48 -9.45 -5.12
N LEU A 181 3.67 -8.52 -5.65
CA LEU A 181 2.31 -8.78 -6.13
C LEU A 181 2.10 -8.29 -7.56
N ALA A 182 1.48 -9.15 -8.38
CA ALA A 182 0.90 -8.76 -9.66
C ALA A 182 -0.44 -8.05 -9.40
N VAL A 183 -0.50 -6.75 -9.66
CA VAL A 183 -1.67 -5.90 -9.33
C VAL A 183 -2.00 -4.98 -10.50
N SER A 184 -3.16 -4.33 -10.45
CA SER A 184 -3.49 -3.24 -11.37
C SER A 184 -2.40 -2.16 -11.35
N ARG A 185 -1.87 -1.81 -12.53
CA ARG A 185 -0.85 -0.77 -12.67
C ARG A 185 -1.31 0.59 -12.12
N SER A 186 -2.59 0.93 -12.31
CA SER A 186 -3.16 2.18 -11.80
C SER A 186 -3.20 2.21 -10.27
N LEU A 187 -3.58 1.10 -9.62
CA LEU A 187 -3.59 1.01 -8.15
C LEU A 187 -2.18 0.96 -7.58
N ASN A 188 -1.25 0.26 -8.23
CA ASN A 188 0.16 0.31 -7.87
C ASN A 188 0.72 1.75 -7.94
N SER A 189 0.40 2.47 -9.01
CA SER A 189 0.82 3.88 -9.14
C SER A 189 0.19 4.78 -8.09
N SER A 190 -1.08 4.56 -7.71
CA SER A 190 -1.73 5.32 -6.64
C SER A 190 -1.15 5.02 -5.25
N LYS A 191 -0.72 3.78 -5.02
CA LYS A 191 -0.06 3.37 -3.79
C LYS A 191 1.33 3.99 -3.66
N SER A 192 2.12 3.99 -4.74
CA SER A 192 3.47 4.54 -4.73
C SER A 192 4.32 4.02 -3.56
N ASP A 193 5.00 4.90 -2.84
CA ASP A 193 5.83 4.58 -1.67
C ASP A 193 5.07 4.64 -0.33
N SER A 194 3.73 4.64 -0.37
CA SER A 194 2.86 4.80 0.80
C SER A 194 2.89 3.59 1.72
N GLY A 195 2.87 3.84 3.03
CA GLY A 195 2.52 2.85 4.05
C GLY A 195 1.00 2.77 4.28
N PRO A 196 0.55 1.86 5.16
CA PRO A 196 -0.88 1.64 5.44
C PRO A 196 -1.65 2.86 5.94
N ALA A 197 -0.98 3.84 6.55
CA ALA A 197 -1.60 5.09 6.98
C ALA A 197 -1.96 6.03 5.83
N GLN A 198 -1.22 5.98 4.72
CA GLN A 198 -1.42 6.85 3.58
C GLN A 198 -2.22 6.20 2.46
N TRP A 199 -2.14 4.88 2.34
CA TRP A 199 -2.84 4.15 1.30
C TRP A 199 -3.27 2.75 1.77
N THR A 200 -4.49 2.38 1.41
CA THR A 200 -5.03 1.02 1.51
C THR A 200 -5.82 0.69 0.24
N PRO A 201 -6.06 -0.58 -0.08
CA PRO A 201 -6.94 -0.97 -1.17
C PRO A 201 -8.27 -0.20 -1.16
N PRO A 202 -8.77 0.24 -2.33
CA PRO A 202 -10.05 0.95 -2.40
C PRO A 202 -11.22 0.09 -1.90
N ASP A 203 -11.20 -1.22 -2.16
CA ASP A 203 -12.19 -2.16 -1.65
C ASP A 203 -11.97 -2.39 -0.14
N PRO A 204 -12.93 -2.01 0.72
CA PRO A 204 -12.80 -2.17 2.17
C PRO A 204 -12.61 -3.62 2.61
N THR A 205 -13.16 -4.59 1.87
CA THR A 205 -13.07 -6.01 2.21
C THR A 205 -11.65 -6.57 2.09
N LEU A 206 -10.83 -5.94 1.27
CA LEU A 206 -9.45 -6.37 0.99
C LEU A 206 -8.39 -5.71 1.88
N ARG A 207 -8.76 -4.66 2.63
CA ARG A 207 -7.81 -3.83 3.39
C ARG A 207 -7.09 -4.59 4.50
N CYS A 208 -7.81 -5.43 5.25
CA CYS A 208 -7.19 -6.19 6.33
C CYS A 208 -6.26 -7.28 5.76
N GLY A 209 -6.66 -7.96 4.69
CA GLY A 209 -5.81 -8.92 3.99
C GLY A 209 -4.53 -8.30 3.41
N TYR A 210 -4.63 -7.07 2.88
CA TYR A 210 -3.46 -6.28 2.49
C TYR A 210 -2.56 -5.97 3.69
N SER A 211 -3.14 -5.51 4.81
CA SER A 211 -2.42 -5.20 6.04
C SER A 211 -1.69 -6.41 6.61
N LEU A 212 -2.32 -7.59 6.57
CA LEU A 212 -1.69 -8.83 6.98
C LEU A 212 -0.45 -9.15 6.11
N ARG A 213 -0.57 -9.05 4.78
CA ARG A 213 0.57 -9.27 3.87
C ARG A 213 1.69 -8.27 4.14
N TYR A 214 1.35 -6.99 4.36
CA TYR A 214 2.31 -5.94 4.70
C TYR A 214 3.07 -6.29 5.98
N LEU A 215 2.37 -6.67 7.05
CA LEU A 215 2.98 -7.04 8.34
C LEU A 215 3.84 -8.30 8.25
N ARG A 216 3.46 -9.29 7.46
CA ARG A 216 4.30 -10.48 7.25
C ARG A 216 5.67 -10.13 6.65
N VAL A 217 5.71 -9.19 5.70
CA VAL A 217 6.98 -8.71 5.14
C VAL A 217 7.75 -7.89 6.17
N ILE A 218 7.09 -6.98 6.88
CA ILE A 218 7.69 -6.19 7.98
C ILE A 218 8.33 -7.10 9.02
N ASP A 219 7.63 -8.13 9.46
CA ASP A 219 8.11 -9.09 10.46
C ASP A 219 9.31 -9.90 9.95
N ALA A 220 9.23 -10.44 8.72
CA ALA A 220 10.31 -11.22 8.11
C ALA A 220 11.63 -10.45 8.02
N TYR A 221 11.55 -9.15 7.78
CA TYR A 221 12.72 -8.28 7.66
C TYR A 221 12.98 -7.42 8.91
N ARG A 222 12.22 -7.63 9.99
CA ARG A 222 12.34 -6.93 11.29
C ARG A 222 12.34 -5.40 11.13
N LEU A 223 11.52 -4.91 10.20
CA LEU A 223 11.36 -3.47 9.98
C LEU A 223 10.36 -2.88 10.97
N PRO A 224 10.55 -1.63 11.42
CA PRO A 224 9.53 -0.91 12.18
C PRO A 224 8.40 -0.39 11.27
N ILE A 225 7.25 -0.13 11.90
CA ILE A 225 6.16 0.65 11.34
C ILE A 225 5.97 1.96 12.13
N SER A 226 5.25 2.93 11.56
CA SER A 226 4.86 4.12 12.32
C SER A 226 3.64 3.87 13.21
N VAL A 227 3.46 4.68 14.27
CA VAL A 227 2.22 4.71 15.07
C VAL A 227 1.00 4.93 14.16
N ALA A 228 1.12 5.76 13.12
CA ALA A 228 0.05 6.00 12.17
C ALA A 228 -0.31 4.74 11.37
N ASP A 229 0.69 3.97 10.89
CA ASP A 229 0.48 2.70 10.21
C ASP A 229 -0.18 1.67 11.14
N GLN A 230 0.30 1.54 12.38
CA GLN A 230 -0.28 0.65 13.37
C GLN A 230 -1.77 0.94 13.57
N ARG A 231 -2.13 2.20 13.80
CA ARG A 231 -3.54 2.62 13.97
C ARG A 231 -4.38 2.38 12.73
N ALA A 232 -3.82 2.61 11.55
CA ALA A 232 -4.53 2.34 10.29
C ALA A 232 -4.82 0.85 10.12
N ILE A 233 -3.84 -0.01 10.37
CA ILE A 233 -3.99 -1.47 10.33
C ILE A 233 -5.03 -1.94 11.34
N GLN A 234 -4.96 -1.49 12.59
CA GLN A 234 -5.94 -1.82 13.63
C GLN A 234 -7.35 -1.45 13.18
N ARG A 235 -7.54 -0.23 12.66
CA ARG A 235 -8.84 0.26 12.21
C ARG A 235 -9.42 -0.60 11.08
N VAL A 236 -8.64 -0.90 10.03
CA VAL A 236 -9.15 -1.66 8.88
C VAL A 236 -9.37 -3.13 9.17
N CYS A 237 -8.75 -3.66 10.23
CA CYS A 237 -8.96 -5.04 10.71
C CYS A 237 -9.99 -5.15 11.84
N GLY A 238 -10.61 -4.04 12.27
CA GLY A 238 -11.60 -4.05 13.35
C GLY A 238 -11.01 -4.37 14.72
N ILE A 239 -9.73 -4.07 14.94
CA ILE A 239 -9.03 -4.32 16.21
C ILE A 239 -9.22 -3.10 17.11
N SER A 240 -9.98 -3.25 18.21
CA SER A 240 -10.12 -2.21 19.23
C SER A 240 -8.87 -2.14 20.10
N GLY A 241 -8.44 -0.90 20.46
CA GLY A 241 -7.22 -0.68 21.24
C GLY A 241 -7.18 -1.35 22.62
N GLN A 242 -8.32 -1.82 23.14
CA GLN A 242 -8.39 -2.57 24.41
C GLN A 242 -7.88 -4.02 24.29
N GLN A 243 -7.87 -4.63 23.10
CA GLN A 243 -7.35 -5.98 22.90
C GLN A 243 -5.82 -6.03 22.84
N ALA A 244 -5.15 -4.91 22.59
CA ALA A 244 -3.68 -4.82 22.54
C ALA A 244 -3.01 -4.76 23.92
N LEU A 245 -3.75 -4.49 25.00
CA LEU A 245 -3.24 -4.38 26.38
C LEU A 245 -3.47 -5.65 27.25
N GLY A 246 -4.07 -6.69 26.69
CA GLY A 246 -4.63 -7.83 27.39
C GLY A 246 -3.66 -8.99 27.71
N GLN A 247 -2.34 -8.86 27.62
CA GLN A 247 -1.41 -9.90 28.09
C GLN A 247 -0.11 -9.31 28.63
N GLN A 248 -0.20 -8.55 29.72
CA GLN A 248 0.94 -8.47 30.64
C GLN A 248 0.89 -9.73 31.54
N PRO A 249 1.98 -10.50 31.67
CA PRO A 249 2.05 -11.57 32.64
C PRO A 249 1.87 -10.97 34.04
N GLN A 250 0.83 -11.38 34.74
CA GLN A 250 0.70 -11.05 36.16
C GLN A 250 1.94 -11.60 36.90
N ALA A 251 2.74 -10.67 37.43
CA ALA A 251 3.78 -11.02 38.37
C ALA A 251 3.12 -11.73 39.57
N GLN A 252 3.36 -13.03 39.68
CA GLN A 252 2.97 -13.80 40.88
C GLN A 252 3.73 -13.23 42.06
N ASN A 253 3.04 -12.46 42.90
CA ASN A 253 3.51 -12.12 44.23
C ASN A 253 3.54 -13.41 45.07
N GLY A 254 4.68 -14.08 45.06
CA GLY A 254 4.99 -15.13 46.03
C GLY A 254 5.10 -14.52 47.40
N GLY A 255 4.03 -14.60 48.19
CA GLY A 255 4.08 -14.27 49.60
C GLY A 255 4.95 -15.27 50.32
N ALA A 256 6.04 -14.79 50.89
CA ALA A 256 6.81 -15.50 51.89
C ALA A 256 5.99 -15.61 53.21
N ARG A 257 5.91 -16.78 53.71
CA ARG A 257 5.71 -17.05 55.14
C ARG A 257 6.87 -17.93 55.61
#